data_ab4801f6e083b844171e5a8a8d1c42c4
#
_entry.id   ab4801f6e083b844171e5a8a8d1c42c4
#
_cell.length_a   1.000
_cell.length_b   1.000
_cell.length_c   1.000
_cell.angle_alpha   90.00
_cell.angle_beta   90.00
_cell.angle_gamma   90.00
#
_symmetry.space_group_name_H-M   'P 1'
#
loop_
_entity.id
_entity.type
_entity.pdbx_description
1 polymer ?
#
loop_
_entity_poly.entity_id
_entity_poly.type
_entity_poly.pdbx_seq_one_letter_code
_entity_poly.pdbx_strand_id
1 'polypeptide(L)'
;MKISVIGAGYVGLVSGACLADVGNDVVCLDVDHRKIDTLNSGGIPIHEPGLDAIVKRNVVAGRLRFTTDIETAVAHGVLQFIAVGTPPDEDGSADLQYVVAAARNIGRHMQDYKVVVDKSTVPVGTADKVRLALAEELAARGAAIPYSVVSNPEFLKEGAAIEDFMKPDRIVIGADDARAIELMRELYAPFQRNRERLLTMDIKSAELTKYAANAMLATRISFMNELANLADTLGADIELVRQGIGSDPRIGFHFLYPGIGYGGSCFPKDVQALIRTATDAGQPLQVLQAVEAANHAQKSILPRKIVQRLGADLGGKTIALWGLAFKPNTDDMREAPSRVLIEDLLQRGARVCAYDPVATAEAKRIYADEPRIAFAANPMAALDGADALAIVTEWKEFRSPDFAAMRARLKNPLIFDGRNLYNPATPRQAGLEYHAIGRP
;
A
#
# COMPACT_ATOMS: atom_id res chain seq x y z
N MET A 1 3.81 11.13 26.11
CA MET A 1 2.98 12.28 25.69
C MET A 1 1.52 11.84 25.56
N LYS A 2 0.54 12.78 25.51
CA LYS A 2 -0.85 12.50 25.14
C LYS A 2 -1.07 12.79 23.68
N ILE A 3 -1.60 11.83 22.95
CA ILE A 3 -1.71 11.85 21.48
C ILE A 3 -3.11 11.41 21.07
N SER A 4 -3.69 12.11 20.12
CA SER A 4 -4.92 11.70 19.46
C SER A 4 -4.64 11.37 17.99
N VAL A 5 -5.19 10.28 17.52
CA VAL A 5 -5.08 9.85 16.11
C VAL A 5 -6.48 9.80 15.52
N ILE A 6 -6.74 10.64 14.54
CA ILE A 6 -8.03 10.76 13.86
C ILE A 6 -7.99 9.93 12.59
N GLY A 7 -8.77 8.87 12.57
CA GLY A 7 -8.75 7.79 11.59
C GLY A 7 -8.10 6.54 12.15
N ALA A 8 -8.87 5.45 12.31
CA ALA A 8 -8.39 4.12 12.69
C ALA A 8 -8.30 3.17 11.48
N GLY A 9 -7.95 3.73 10.33
CA GLY A 9 -7.56 2.97 9.14
C GLY A 9 -6.13 2.43 9.27
N TYR A 10 -5.57 1.96 8.16
CA TYR A 10 -4.24 1.32 8.17
C TYR A 10 -3.16 2.20 8.81
N VAL A 11 -2.97 3.42 8.29
CA VAL A 11 -1.94 4.35 8.77
C VAL A 11 -2.18 4.78 10.22
N GLY A 12 -3.43 5.12 10.55
CA GLY A 12 -3.78 5.61 11.89
C GLY A 12 -3.65 4.53 12.97
N LEU A 13 -4.12 3.32 12.71
CA LEU A 13 -4.07 2.24 13.68
C LEU A 13 -2.63 1.77 13.92
N VAL A 14 -1.83 1.61 12.85
CA VAL A 14 -0.41 1.26 12.99
C VAL A 14 0.35 2.36 13.74
N SER A 15 0.16 3.63 13.35
CA SER A 15 0.82 4.76 14.02
C SER A 15 0.43 4.86 15.49
N GLY A 16 -0.88 4.78 15.79
CA GLY A 16 -1.37 4.86 17.17
C GLY A 16 -0.85 3.71 18.04
N ALA A 17 -0.85 2.49 17.53
CA ALA A 17 -0.34 1.32 18.24
C ALA A 17 1.17 1.41 18.50
N CYS A 18 1.97 1.81 17.50
CA CYS A 18 3.42 1.96 17.65
C CYS A 18 3.80 3.12 18.57
N LEU A 19 3.06 4.25 18.53
CA LEU A 19 3.26 5.36 19.45
C LEU A 19 2.93 4.98 20.90
N ALA A 20 1.85 4.20 21.10
CA ALA A 20 1.51 3.66 22.42
C ALA A 20 2.58 2.68 22.94
N ASP A 21 3.17 1.90 22.04
CA ASP A 21 4.17 0.88 22.40
C ASP A 21 5.48 1.47 22.93
N VAL A 22 5.81 2.69 22.56
CA VAL A 22 6.95 3.43 23.13
C VAL A 22 6.58 4.28 24.36
N GLY A 23 5.38 4.08 24.94
CA GLY A 23 5.00 4.64 26.23
C GLY A 23 4.09 5.88 26.18
N ASN A 24 3.60 6.29 25.02
CA ASN A 24 2.65 7.39 24.92
C ASN A 24 1.23 6.94 25.32
N ASP A 25 0.40 7.88 25.79
CA ASP A 25 -1.01 7.71 26.04
C ASP A 25 -1.79 8.14 24.80
N VAL A 26 -2.36 7.17 24.08
CA VAL A 26 -2.92 7.36 22.72
C VAL A 26 -4.41 7.07 22.71
N VAL A 27 -5.18 7.97 22.11
CA VAL A 27 -6.59 7.77 21.75
C VAL A 27 -6.72 7.77 20.23
N CYS A 28 -7.24 6.68 19.68
CA CYS A 28 -7.60 6.59 18.26
C CYS A 28 -9.10 6.80 18.09
N LEU A 29 -9.45 7.74 17.23
CA LEU A 29 -10.82 8.08 16.85
C LEU A 29 -11.12 7.56 15.44
N ASP A 30 -12.28 6.95 15.24
CA ASP A 30 -12.85 6.72 13.90
C ASP A 30 -14.35 6.96 13.95
N VAL A 31 -14.92 7.47 12.85
CA VAL A 31 -16.37 7.68 12.73
C VAL A 31 -17.12 6.39 12.44
N ASP A 32 -16.45 5.33 11.99
CA ASP A 32 -17.04 4.00 11.74
C ASP A 32 -17.16 3.24 13.07
N HIS A 33 -18.39 3.21 13.61
CA HIS A 33 -18.71 2.48 14.82
C HIS A 33 -18.31 1.00 14.77
N ARG A 34 -18.45 0.34 13.60
CA ARG A 34 -18.12 -1.09 13.46
C ARG A 34 -16.63 -1.35 13.65
N LYS A 35 -15.78 -0.45 13.15
CA LYS A 35 -14.32 -0.54 13.38
C LYS A 35 -13.99 -0.39 14.86
N ILE A 36 -14.57 0.62 15.51
CA ILE A 36 -14.33 0.91 16.93
C ILE A 36 -14.86 -0.22 17.80
N ASP A 37 -16.03 -0.77 17.52
CA ASP A 37 -16.58 -1.93 18.22
C ASP A 37 -15.69 -3.17 18.07
N THR A 38 -15.17 -3.40 16.85
CA THR A 38 -14.20 -4.48 16.58
C THR A 38 -12.94 -4.29 17.43
N LEU A 39 -12.35 -3.10 17.44
CA LEU A 39 -11.15 -2.79 18.22
C LEU A 39 -11.38 -2.90 19.73
N ASN A 40 -12.50 -2.40 20.23
CA ASN A 40 -12.87 -2.48 21.65
C ASN A 40 -13.19 -3.91 22.11
N SER A 41 -13.63 -4.79 21.20
CA SER A 41 -13.81 -6.22 21.48
C SER A 41 -12.53 -7.05 21.31
N GLY A 42 -11.39 -6.42 21.00
CA GLY A 42 -10.08 -7.07 20.87
C GLY A 42 -9.78 -7.63 19.46
N GLY A 43 -10.64 -7.35 18.47
CA GLY A 43 -10.38 -7.64 17.07
C GLY A 43 -9.55 -6.56 16.39
N ILE A 44 -9.00 -6.86 15.20
CA ILE A 44 -8.24 -5.90 14.37
C ILE A 44 -8.90 -5.84 12.99
N PRO A 45 -9.37 -4.65 12.53
CA PRO A 45 -10.12 -4.52 11.28
C PRO A 45 -9.25 -4.43 10.03
N ILE A 46 -7.94 -4.62 10.14
CA ILE A 46 -6.97 -4.59 9.05
C ILE A 46 -5.99 -5.77 9.17
N HIS A 47 -5.40 -6.18 8.06
CA HIS A 47 -4.33 -7.19 8.10
C HIS A 47 -2.95 -6.51 8.11
N GLU A 48 -2.22 -6.65 9.23
CA GLU A 48 -0.81 -6.25 9.32
C GLU A 48 -0.10 -7.21 10.29
N PRO A 49 0.96 -7.92 9.84
CA PRO A 49 1.67 -8.87 10.69
C PRO A 49 2.18 -8.24 11.98
N GLY A 50 1.82 -8.82 13.13
CA GLY A 50 2.28 -8.39 14.46
C GLY A 50 1.47 -7.25 15.08
N LEU A 51 0.55 -6.61 14.38
CA LEU A 51 -0.26 -5.49 14.88
C LEU A 51 -1.17 -5.93 16.05
N ASP A 52 -1.79 -7.10 15.94
CA ASP A 52 -2.68 -7.66 16.97
C ASP A 52 -2.00 -7.70 18.35
N ALA A 53 -0.78 -8.22 18.41
CA ALA A 53 -0.01 -8.30 19.65
C ALA A 53 0.32 -6.92 20.25
N ILE A 54 0.64 -5.93 19.41
CA ILE A 54 0.95 -4.56 19.86
C ILE A 54 -0.31 -3.88 20.39
N VAL A 55 -1.42 -3.97 19.67
CA VAL A 55 -2.69 -3.37 20.08
C VAL A 55 -3.13 -3.96 21.44
N LYS A 56 -3.20 -5.29 21.54
CA LYS A 56 -3.66 -5.98 22.77
C LYS A 56 -2.85 -5.60 24.00
N ARG A 57 -1.50 -5.65 23.92
CA ARG A 57 -0.66 -5.30 25.06
C ARG A 57 -0.82 -3.84 25.50
N ASN A 58 -1.02 -2.90 24.56
CA ASN A 58 -1.16 -1.49 24.88
C ASN A 58 -2.56 -1.13 25.36
N VAL A 59 -3.61 -1.81 24.90
CA VAL A 59 -4.95 -1.71 25.47
C VAL A 59 -4.96 -2.20 26.90
N VAL A 60 -4.40 -3.38 27.18
CA VAL A 60 -4.28 -3.93 28.56
C VAL A 60 -3.48 -3.00 29.48
N ALA A 61 -2.43 -2.38 28.95
CA ALA A 61 -1.61 -1.42 29.69
C ALA A 61 -2.27 -0.04 29.86
N GLY A 62 -3.46 0.19 29.29
CA GLY A 62 -4.20 1.47 29.37
C GLY A 62 -3.58 2.59 28.54
N ARG A 63 -2.60 2.30 27.68
CA ARG A 63 -1.92 3.29 26.83
C ARG A 63 -2.57 3.50 25.46
N LEU A 64 -3.47 2.62 25.04
CA LEU A 64 -4.16 2.70 23.76
C LEU A 64 -5.67 2.52 23.99
N ARG A 65 -6.46 3.46 23.50
CA ARG A 65 -7.92 3.45 23.60
C ARG A 65 -8.55 3.83 22.27
N PHE A 66 -9.77 3.38 22.03
CA PHE A 66 -10.51 3.63 20.81
C PHE A 66 -11.86 4.29 21.13
N THR A 67 -12.26 5.28 20.34
CA THR A 67 -13.51 6.01 20.54
C THR A 67 -14.12 6.49 19.23
N THR A 68 -15.44 6.69 19.24
CA THR A 68 -16.16 7.44 18.20
C THR A 68 -16.47 8.87 18.65
N ASP A 69 -16.15 9.21 19.90
CA ASP A 69 -16.41 10.52 20.48
C ASP A 69 -15.26 11.50 20.17
N ILE A 70 -15.59 12.47 19.31
CA ILE A 70 -14.65 13.48 18.82
C ILE A 70 -14.20 14.43 19.94
N GLU A 71 -15.10 14.80 20.86
CA GLU A 71 -14.80 15.72 21.94
C GLU A 71 -13.77 15.12 22.90
N THR A 72 -13.97 13.88 23.30
CA THR A 72 -13.02 13.11 24.11
C THR A 72 -11.67 12.98 23.40
N ALA A 73 -11.65 12.69 22.10
CA ALA A 73 -10.41 12.54 21.35
C ALA A 73 -9.64 13.85 21.25
N VAL A 74 -10.31 14.97 20.91
CA VAL A 74 -9.64 16.28 20.76
C VAL A 74 -9.14 16.80 22.11
N ALA A 75 -9.90 16.61 23.18
CA ALA A 75 -9.50 17.02 24.53
C ALA A 75 -8.26 16.26 25.04
N HIS A 76 -8.08 14.99 24.62
CA HIS A 76 -7.03 14.12 25.12
C HIS A 76 -5.61 14.56 24.73
N GLY A 77 -5.33 14.71 23.45
CA GLY A 77 -3.95 14.88 22.93
C GLY A 77 -3.56 16.34 22.70
N VAL A 78 -2.33 16.70 22.99
CA VAL A 78 -1.71 17.95 22.50
C VAL A 78 -1.32 17.78 21.02
N LEU A 79 -0.91 16.57 20.62
CA LEU A 79 -0.65 16.19 19.23
C LEU A 79 -1.90 15.53 18.66
N GLN A 80 -2.43 16.09 17.58
CA GLN A 80 -3.62 15.64 16.87
C GLN A 80 -3.22 15.14 15.49
N PHE A 81 -3.04 13.83 15.33
CA PHE A 81 -2.68 13.24 14.06
C PHE A 81 -3.91 13.03 13.19
N ILE A 82 -3.94 13.61 12.01
CA ILE A 82 -4.92 13.33 10.96
C ILE A 82 -4.37 12.19 10.11
N ALA A 83 -4.97 11.02 10.24
CA ALA A 83 -4.60 9.78 9.55
C ALA A 83 -5.81 9.15 8.83
N VAL A 84 -6.60 10.01 8.19
CA VAL A 84 -7.81 9.62 7.45
C VAL A 84 -7.48 9.24 6.00
N GLY A 85 -8.39 8.51 5.34
CA GLY A 85 -8.25 8.16 3.94
C GLY A 85 -8.27 9.39 3.03
N THR A 86 -7.50 9.33 1.95
CA THR A 86 -7.48 10.31 0.85
C THR A 86 -7.68 9.55 -0.46
N PRO A 87 -8.92 9.04 -0.73
CA PRO A 87 -9.18 8.29 -1.95
C PRO A 87 -8.98 9.20 -3.19
N PRO A 88 -8.72 8.61 -4.36
CA PRO A 88 -8.71 9.40 -5.58
C PRO A 88 -10.13 9.87 -5.90
N ASP A 89 -10.25 11.11 -6.36
CA ASP A 89 -11.46 11.66 -6.98
C ASP A 89 -11.54 11.21 -8.45
N GLU A 90 -12.68 11.44 -9.10
CA GLU A 90 -12.91 11.05 -10.51
C GLU A 90 -11.88 11.65 -11.49
N ASP A 91 -11.33 12.80 -11.18
CA ASP A 91 -10.32 13.49 -12.00
C ASP A 91 -8.87 13.12 -11.66
N GLY A 92 -8.66 12.13 -10.76
CA GLY A 92 -7.35 11.67 -10.29
C GLY A 92 -6.73 12.51 -9.17
N SER A 93 -7.38 13.60 -8.73
CA SER A 93 -6.96 14.35 -7.56
C SER A 93 -7.20 13.55 -6.27
N ALA A 94 -6.54 13.95 -5.18
CA ALA A 94 -6.83 13.37 -3.86
C ALA A 94 -8.04 14.06 -3.24
N ASP A 95 -9.05 13.29 -2.84
CA ASP A 95 -10.18 13.81 -2.09
C ASP A 95 -9.75 14.18 -0.66
N LEU A 96 -9.82 15.46 -0.35
CA LEU A 96 -9.42 16.03 0.94
C LEU A 96 -10.57 16.27 1.90
N GLN A 97 -11.81 15.91 1.55
CA GLN A 97 -12.98 16.19 2.38
C GLN A 97 -12.83 15.66 3.80
N TYR A 98 -12.25 14.45 3.98
CA TYR A 98 -12.04 13.84 5.28
C TYR A 98 -10.95 14.54 6.10
N VAL A 99 -9.88 15.02 5.45
CA VAL A 99 -8.80 15.78 6.10
C VAL A 99 -9.34 17.11 6.62
N VAL A 100 -10.07 17.85 5.76
CA VAL A 100 -10.69 19.13 6.12
C VAL A 100 -11.74 18.95 7.21
N ALA A 101 -12.57 17.91 7.13
CA ALA A 101 -13.56 17.61 8.17
C ALA A 101 -12.89 17.28 9.52
N ALA A 102 -11.79 16.54 9.54
CA ALA A 102 -11.01 16.27 10.74
C ALA A 102 -10.45 17.57 11.34
N ALA A 103 -9.88 18.46 10.52
CA ALA A 103 -9.39 19.77 10.95
C ALA A 103 -10.52 20.65 11.54
N ARG A 104 -11.69 20.71 10.89
CA ARG A 104 -12.86 21.41 11.40
C ARG A 104 -13.30 20.87 12.77
N ASN A 105 -13.36 19.56 12.90
CA ASN A 105 -13.72 18.94 14.19
C ASN A 105 -12.71 19.26 15.29
N ILE A 106 -11.41 19.28 14.99
CA ILE A 106 -10.40 19.74 15.95
C ILE A 106 -10.67 21.19 16.34
N GLY A 107 -10.88 22.09 15.36
CA GLY A 107 -11.16 23.50 15.58
C GLY A 107 -12.42 23.75 16.44
N ARG A 108 -13.48 22.93 16.28
CA ARG A 108 -14.71 23.01 17.06
C ARG A 108 -14.53 22.64 18.53
N HIS A 109 -13.68 21.65 18.82
CA HIS A 109 -13.63 21.05 20.15
C HIS A 109 -12.36 21.39 20.94
N MET A 110 -11.28 21.90 20.30
CA MET A 110 -10.07 22.28 21.01
C MET A 110 -10.29 23.43 22.01
N GLN A 111 -9.71 23.28 23.21
CA GLN A 111 -9.82 24.27 24.29
C GLN A 111 -8.44 24.84 24.68
N ASP A 112 -7.36 24.24 24.24
CA ASP A 112 -5.98 24.61 24.50
C ASP A 112 -5.12 24.43 23.24
N TYR A 113 -3.85 24.81 23.33
CA TYR A 113 -2.89 24.66 22.23
C TYR A 113 -2.84 23.24 21.69
N LYS A 114 -2.94 23.11 20.40
CA LYS A 114 -2.79 21.83 19.67
C LYS A 114 -1.77 21.94 18.55
N VAL A 115 -1.03 20.86 18.32
CA VAL A 115 -0.27 20.63 17.10
C VAL A 115 -1.09 19.66 16.24
N VAL A 116 -1.59 20.15 15.12
CA VAL A 116 -2.35 19.35 14.14
C VAL A 116 -1.38 18.80 13.12
N VAL A 117 -1.28 17.47 13.03
CA VAL A 117 -0.26 16.76 12.27
C VAL A 117 -0.92 16.02 11.12
N ASP A 118 -0.69 16.48 9.90
CA ASP A 118 -1.11 15.77 8.68
C ASP A 118 -0.20 14.55 8.48
N LYS A 119 -0.73 13.37 8.82
CA LYS A 119 -0.09 12.07 8.60
C LYS A 119 -0.56 11.41 7.31
N SER A 120 -1.77 11.72 6.87
CA SER A 120 -2.31 11.29 5.58
C SER A 120 -1.43 11.76 4.43
N THR A 121 -1.38 10.98 3.35
CA THR A 121 -0.72 11.41 2.11
C THR A 121 -1.60 12.43 1.39
N VAL A 122 -1.14 13.65 1.31
CA VAL A 122 -1.91 14.81 0.83
C VAL A 122 -1.12 15.65 -0.18
N PRO A 123 -1.78 16.29 -1.17
CA PRO A 123 -1.15 17.21 -2.12
C PRO A 123 -0.54 18.43 -1.45
N VAL A 124 0.44 19.03 -2.13
CA VAL A 124 1.08 20.27 -1.69
C VAL A 124 0.04 21.37 -1.52
N GLY A 125 0.09 22.08 -0.38
CA GLY A 125 -0.87 23.12 0.01
C GLY A 125 -2.04 22.62 0.85
N THR A 126 -2.07 21.35 1.24
CA THR A 126 -3.13 20.83 2.12
C THR A 126 -3.05 21.41 3.52
N ALA A 127 -1.86 21.61 4.06
CA ALA A 127 -1.69 22.26 5.37
C ALA A 127 -2.29 23.68 5.42
N ASP A 128 -2.28 24.43 4.31
CA ASP A 128 -2.95 25.73 4.23
C ASP A 128 -4.47 25.59 4.33
N LYS A 129 -5.05 24.55 3.73
CA LYS A 129 -6.49 24.21 3.86
C LYS A 129 -6.85 23.79 5.29
N VAL A 130 -5.98 23.03 5.94
CA VAL A 130 -6.13 22.63 7.36
C VAL A 130 -6.09 23.86 8.26
N ARG A 131 -5.13 24.78 8.06
CA ARG A 131 -5.09 26.06 8.80
C ARG A 131 -6.34 26.88 8.63
N LEU A 132 -6.83 27.01 7.39
CA LEU A 132 -8.05 27.74 7.11
C LEU A 132 -9.26 27.14 7.83
N ALA A 133 -9.41 25.81 7.76
CA ALA A 133 -10.50 25.10 8.42
C ALA A 133 -10.50 25.29 9.94
N LEU A 134 -9.31 25.21 10.59
CA LEU A 134 -9.15 25.50 12.01
C LEU A 134 -9.50 26.96 12.36
N ALA A 135 -8.99 27.92 11.58
CA ALA A 135 -9.22 29.34 11.79
C ALA A 135 -10.72 29.70 11.69
N GLU A 136 -11.41 29.16 10.68
CA GLU A 136 -12.85 29.38 10.49
C GLU A 136 -13.68 28.88 11.68
N GLU A 137 -13.39 27.69 12.19
CA GLU A 137 -14.13 27.09 13.31
C GLU A 137 -13.84 27.83 14.65
N LEU A 138 -12.58 28.25 14.87
CA LEU A 138 -12.22 29.06 16.04
C LEU A 138 -12.88 30.44 15.97
N ALA A 139 -12.86 31.09 14.83
CA ALA A 139 -13.55 32.39 14.64
C ALA A 139 -15.06 32.28 14.87
N ALA A 140 -15.70 31.22 14.33
CA ALA A 140 -17.14 30.99 14.50
C ALA A 140 -17.57 30.86 15.96
N ARG A 141 -16.70 30.36 16.82
CA ARG A 141 -16.95 30.26 18.29
C ARG A 141 -16.32 31.39 19.11
N GLY A 142 -15.75 32.40 18.46
CA GLY A 142 -15.12 33.54 19.14
C GLY A 142 -13.89 33.18 19.98
N ALA A 143 -13.19 32.11 19.65
CA ALA A 143 -12.05 31.58 20.40
C ALA A 143 -10.72 31.99 19.73
N ALA A 144 -9.74 32.43 20.52
CA ALA A 144 -8.41 32.81 20.12
C ALA A 144 -7.37 31.82 20.66
N ILE A 145 -7.55 30.53 20.33
CA ILE A 145 -6.68 29.44 20.80
C ILE A 145 -5.54 29.26 19.80
N PRO A 146 -4.27 29.30 20.23
CA PRO A 146 -3.14 29.06 19.33
C PRO A 146 -3.07 27.60 18.88
N TYR A 147 -2.58 27.37 17.69
CA TYR A 147 -2.32 26.04 17.13
C TYR A 147 -1.17 26.08 16.13
N SER A 148 -0.58 24.94 15.86
CA SER A 148 0.41 24.75 14.78
C SER A 148 -0.02 23.63 13.87
N VAL A 149 0.31 23.73 12.58
CA VAL A 149 0.07 22.68 11.59
C VAL A 149 1.41 22.12 11.14
N VAL A 150 1.51 20.79 11.13
CA VAL A 150 2.72 20.05 10.76
C VAL A 150 2.37 19.04 9.66
N SER A 151 3.17 18.95 8.62
CA SER A 151 3.14 17.83 7.68
C SER A 151 4.13 16.76 8.15
N ASN A 152 3.65 15.55 8.39
CA ASN A 152 4.46 14.42 8.80
C ASN A 152 4.09 13.19 7.97
N PRO A 153 4.46 13.16 6.68
CA PRO A 153 4.10 12.07 5.80
C PRO A 153 4.63 10.73 6.30
N GLU A 154 3.88 9.68 6.06
CA GLU A 154 4.25 8.31 6.38
C GLU A 154 5.00 7.65 5.21
N PHE A 155 5.87 6.67 5.51
CA PHE A 155 6.58 5.86 4.53
C PHE A 155 6.43 4.37 4.84
N LEU A 156 5.26 3.99 5.34
CA LEU A 156 4.93 2.64 5.76
C LEU A 156 4.66 1.75 4.53
N LYS A 157 5.14 0.53 4.58
CA LYS A 157 4.83 -0.51 3.61
C LYS A 157 3.82 -1.48 4.21
N GLU A 158 2.65 -1.62 3.62
CA GLU A 158 1.70 -2.66 4.04
C GLU A 158 2.40 -4.01 4.15
N GLY A 159 2.12 -4.76 5.23
CA GLY A 159 2.79 -6.03 5.51
C GLY A 159 4.17 -5.93 6.18
N ALA A 160 4.70 -4.72 6.37
CA ALA A 160 5.93 -4.43 7.11
C ALA A 160 5.87 -3.07 7.84
N ALA A 161 4.67 -2.52 8.02
CA ALA A 161 4.47 -1.16 8.51
C ALA A 161 4.95 -0.97 9.96
N ILE A 162 4.81 -2.00 10.79
CA ILE A 162 5.31 -1.95 12.17
C ILE A 162 6.83 -1.80 12.18
N GLU A 163 7.56 -2.58 11.39
CA GLU A 163 9.01 -2.49 11.32
C GLU A 163 9.45 -1.12 10.76
N ASP A 164 8.80 -0.65 9.70
CA ASP A 164 9.06 0.66 9.11
C ASP A 164 8.80 1.81 10.10
N PHE A 165 7.75 1.70 10.95
CA PHE A 165 7.46 2.70 11.96
C PHE A 165 8.45 2.66 13.12
N MET A 166 8.77 1.46 13.63
CA MET A 166 9.65 1.27 14.79
C MET A 166 11.13 1.49 14.47
N LYS A 167 11.52 1.28 13.20
CA LYS A 167 12.90 1.44 12.70
C LYS A 167 12.91 2.24 11.39
N PRO A 168 12.41 3.48 11.38
CA PRO A 168 12.26 4.24 10.14
C PRO A 168 13.64 4.55 9.52
N ASP A 169 13.71 4.51 8.19
CA ASP A 169 14.90 5.00 7.46
C ASP A 169 15.06 6.51 7.60
N ARG A 170 13.94 7.23 7.63
CA ARG A 170 13.82 8.68 7.84
C ARG A 170 12.45 9.04 8.42
N ILE A 171 12.42 10.16 9.11
CA ILE A 171 11.18 10.80 9.60
C ILE A 171 11.20 12.22 9.04
N VAL A 172 10.19 12.57 8.24
CA VAL A 172 10.08 13.89 7.63
C VAL A 172 9.08 14.72 8.42
N ILE A 173 9.47 15.94 8.78
CA ILE A 173 8.63 16.92 9.47
C ILE A 173 8.70 18.24 8.71
N GLY A 174 7.56 18.64 8.14
CA GLY A 174 7.34 19.95 7.59
C GLY A 174 6.66 20.84 8.62
N ALA A 175 7.35 21.87 9.09
CA ALA A 175 6.80 22.80 10.08
C ALA A 175 7.52 24.17 10.00
N ASP A 176 6.77 25.22 10.37
CA ASP A 176 7.25 26.59 10.45
C ASP A 176 7.25 27.16 11.89
N ASP A 177 6.84 26.36 12.87
CA ASP A 177 6.77 26.71 14.28
C ASP A 177 7.79 25.89 15.10
N ALA A 178 8.73 26.60 15.78
CA ALA A 178 9.78 25.98 16.57
C ALA A 178 9.23 25.11 17.73
N ARG A 179 8.12 25.49 18.36
CA ARG A 179 7.47 24.74 19.43
C ARG A 179 6.92 23.40 18.90
N ALA A 180 6.30 23.42 17.74
CA ALA A 180 5.78 22.21 17.10
C ALA A 180 6.93 21.26 16.70
N ILE A 181 8.03 21.82 16.15
CA ILE A 181 9.22 21.04 15.77
C ILE A 181 9.79 20.33 17.00
N GLU A 182 9.90 21.02 18.15
CA GLU A 182 10.46 20.42 19.36
C GLU A 182 9.57 19.32 19.93
N LEU A 183 8.24 19.51 19.96
CA LEU A 183 7.30 18.45 20.36
C LEU A 183 7.40 17.22 19.46
N MET A 184 7.55 17.42 18.14
CA MET A 184 7.69 16.32 17.20
C MET A 184 9.07 15.62 17.37
N ARG A 185 10.13 16.34 17.69
CA ARG A 185 11.44 15.76 18.03
C ARG A 185 11.36 14.88 19.26
N GLU A 186 10.74 15.38 20.32
CA GLU A 186 10.52 14.63 21.56
C GLU A 186 9.71 13.36 21.29
N LEU A 187 8.63 13.46 20.50
CA LEU A 187 7.81 12.31 20.12
C LEU A 187 8.62 11.23 19.42
N TYR A 188 9.45 11.61 18.45
CA TYR A 188 10.19 10.67 17.63
C TYR A 188 11.57 10.28 18.19
N ALA A 189 11.98 10.83 19.33
CA ALA A 189 13.27 10.49 19.97
C ALA A 189 13.46 8.97 20.21
N PRO A 190 12.46 8.20 20.66
CA PRO A 190 12.61 6.76 20.87
C PRO A 190 12.97 5.97 19.60
N PHE A 191 12.64 6.48 18.42
CA PHE A 191 12.84 5.82 17.13
C PHE A 191 14.20 6.13 16.48
N GLN A 192 15.04 6.96 17.11
CA GLN A 192 16.30 7.50 16.58
C GLN A 192 17.54 7.07 17.37
N ARG A 193 17.54 5.90 18.01
CA ARG A 193 18.57 5.49 18.99
C ARG A 193 20.01 5.48 18.45
N ASN A 194 20.22 5.16 17.17
CA ASN A 194 21.55 4.93 16.61
C ASN A 194 22.06 6.08 15.72
N ARG A 195 21.18 6.89 15.16
CA ARG A 195 21.49 8.03 14.31
C ARG A 195 20.29 8.96 14.22
N GLU A 196 20.54 10.22 13.96
CA GLU A 196 19.48 11.15 13.64
C GLU A 196 18.83 10.76 12.30
N ARG A 197 17.51 10.59 12.31
CA ARG A 197 16.70 10.22 11.15
C ARG A 197 15.63 11.25 10.82
N LEU A 198 15.54 12.28 11.67
CA LEU A 198 14.55 13.33 11.55
C LEU A 198 15.06 14.40 10.60
N LEU A 199 14.28 14.64 9.55
CA LEU A 199 14.51 15.67 8.55
C LEU A 199 13.45 16.75 8.73
N THR A 200 13.87 17.94 9.17
CA THR A 200 12.98 19.10 9.30
C THR A 200 13.10 19.96 8.05
N MET A 201 11.98 20.36 7.49
CA MET A 201 11.88 21.19 6.31
C MET A 201 10.61 22.06 6.33
N ASP A 202 10.41 22.91 5.35
CA ASP A 202 9.12 23.60 5.19
C ASP A 202 7.99 22.61 4.84
N ILE A 203 6.75 23.02 5.11
CA ILE A 203 5.59 22.15 4.98
C ILE A 203 5.37 21.66 3.55
N LYS A 204 5.48 22.55 2.55
CA LYS A 204 5.25 22.22 1.14
C LYS A 204 6.29 21.22 0.63
N SER A 205 7.54 21.36 1.06
CA SER A 205 8.60 20.40 0.74
C SER A 205 8.33 19.04 1.37
N ALA A 206 7.80 18.98 2.60
CA ALA A 206 7.45 17.72 3.25
C ALA A 206 6.27 17.02 2.53
N GLU A 207 5.23 17.75 2.18
CA GLU A 207 4.10 17.24 1.39
C GLU A 207 4.57 16.69 0.04
N LEU A 208 5.42 17.44 -0.70
CA LEU A 208 5.95 16.98 -1.98
C LEU A 208 6.87 15.77 -1.84
N THR A 209 7.65 15.67 -0.78
CA THR A 209 8.62 14.59 -0.55
C THR A 209 7.96 13.20 -0.58
N LYS A 210 6.76 13.07 -0.01
CA LYS A 210 6.00 11.80 -0.02
C LYS A 210 5.65 11.37 -1.43
N TYR A 211 5.06 12.26 -2.20
CA TYR A 211 4.68 11.98 -3.59
C TYR A 211 5.90 11.68 -4.48
N ALA A 212 6.95 12.49 -4.34
CA ALA A 212 8.19 12.31 -5.10
C ALA A 212 8.85 10.95 -4.80
N ALA A 213 8.86 10.53 -3.53
CA ALA A 213 9.41 9.23 -3.14
C ALA A 213 8.61 8.08 -3.79
N ASN A 214 7.28 8.08 -3.68
CA ASN A 214 6.44 7.04 -4.26
C ASN A 214 6.50 7.03 -5.80
N ALA A 215 6.53 8.21 -6.43
CA ALA A 215 6.69 8.35 -7.87
C ALA A 215 8.03 7.80 -8.37
N MET A 216 9.14 8.06 -7.66
CA MET A 216 10.45 7.50 -7.99
C MET A 216 10.46 5.97 -7.89
N LEU A 217 9.84 5.40 -6.85
CA LEU A 217 9.75 3.94 -6.71
C LEU A 217 8.89 3.31 -7.83
N ALA A 218 7.76 3.92 -8.17
CA ALA A 218 6.92 3.50 -9.29
C ALA A 218 7.66 3.58 -10.63
N THR A 219 8.45 4.64 -10.85
CA THR A 219 9.30 4.81 -12.05
C THR A 219 10.29 3.66 -12.19
N ARG A 220 10.96 3.26 -11.11
CA ARG A 220 11.93 2.16 -11.13
C ARG A 220 11.28 0.84 -11.54
N ILE A 221 10.08 0.56 -11.01
CA ILE A 221 9.33 -0.66 -11.34
C ILE A 221 8.91 -0.65 -12.81
N SER A 222 8.30 0.44 -13.30
CA SER A 222 7.84 0.56 -14.68
C SER A 222 9.01 0.48 -15.67
N PHE A 223 10.13 1.13 -15.38
CA PHE A 223 11.35 1.05 -16.20
C PHE A 223 11.85 -0.39 -16.32
N MET A 224 11.93 -1.13 -15.21
CA MET A 224 12.36 -2.54 -15.23
C MET A 224 11.36 -3.44 -15.96
N ASN A 225 10.07 -3.15 -15.89
CA ASN A 225 9.04 -3.88 -16.60
C ASN A 225 9.16 -3.70 -18.14
N GLU A 226 9.41 -2.47 -18.59
CA GLU A 226 9.64 -2.21 -20.02
C GLU A 226 10.90 -2.93 -20.52
N LEU A 227 12.00 -2.88 -19.75
CA LEU A 227 13.23 -3.64 -20.08
C LEU A 227 12.99 -5.16 -20.08
N ALA A 228 12.13 -5.68 -19.19
CA ALA A 228 11.79 -7.10 -19.18
C ALA A 228 11.04 -7.51 -20.46
N ASN A 229 10.11 -6.69 -20.93
CA ASN A 229 9.40 -6.92 -22.18
C ASN A 229 10.36 -6.87 -23.39
N LEU A 230 11.32 -5.95 -23.37
CA LEU A 230 12.38 -5.90 -24.39
C LEU A 230 13.28 -7.14 -24.31
N ALA A 231 13.64 -7.58 -23.10
CA ALA A 231 14.45 -8.79 -22.89
C ALA A 231 13.77 -10.05 -23.45
N ASP A 232 12.44 -10.20 -23.24
CA ASP A 232 11.65 -11.27 -23.87
C ASP A 232 11.81 -11.28 -25.41
N THR A 233 11.83 -10.11 -26.03
CA THR A 233 11.95 -9.97 -27.49
C THR A 233 13.37 -10.27 -28.00
N LEU A 234 14.38 -9.86 -27.22
CA LEU A 234 15.78 -9.98 -27.60
C LEU A 234 16.44 -11.30 -27.16
N GLY A 235 15.75 -12.13 -26.37
CA GLY A 235 16.28 -13.35 -25.77
C GLY A 235 17.28 -13.11 -24.63
N ALA A 236 17.22 -11.94 -23.98
CA ALA A 236 18.04 -11.63 -22.82
C ALA A 236 17.33 -12.06 -21.50
N ASP A 237 18.11 -12.33 -20.44
CA ASP A 237 17.56 -12.58 -19.10
C ASP A 237 17.54 -11.28 -18.28
N ILE A 238 16.37 -10.76 -18.00
CA ILE A 238 16.19 -9.52 -17.21
C ILE A 238 16.75 -9.63 -15.79
N GLU A 239 16.83 -10.83 -15.22
CA GLU A 239 17.41 -11.02 -13.89
C GLU A 239 18.91 -10.76 -13.90
N LEU A 240 19.63 -11.17 -14.97
CA LEU A 240 21.04 -10.86 -15.14
C LEU A 240 21.24 -9.35 -15.38
N VAL A 241 20.36 -8.72 -16.17
CA VAL A 241 20.37 -7.27 -16.37
C VAL A 241 20.15 -6.54 -15.03
N ARG A 242 19.16 -6.97 -14.25
CA ARG A 242 18.88 -6.42 -12.92
C ARG A 242 20.09 -6.51 -11.99
N GLN A 243 20.77 -7.65 -11.97
CA GLN A 243 22.00 -7.84 -11.16
C GLN A 243 23.11 -6.92 -11.67
N GLY A 244 23.29 -6.81 -12.97
CA GLY A 244 24.30 -5.95 -13.57
C GLY A 244 24.13 -4.48 -13.20
N ILE A 245 22.94 -3.91 -13.44
CA ILE A 245 22.70 -2.49 -13.13
C ILE A 245 22.57 -2.22 -11.64
N GLY A 246 22.00 -3.16 -10.87
CA GLY A 246 21.81 -3.02 -9.41
C GLY A 246 23.12 -3.07 -8.63
N SER A 247 24.20 -3.63 -9.20
CA SER A 247 25.53 -3.66 -8.57
C SER A 247 26.20 -2.27 -8.56
N ASP A 248 25.74 -1.32 -9.37
CA ASP A 248 26.17 0.08 -9.29
C ASP A 248 25.54 0.73 -8.04
N PRO A 249 26.34 1.22 -7.06
CA PRO A 249 25.80 1.82 -5.83
C PRO A 249 24.95 3.08 -6.06
N ARG A 250 25.09 3.75 -7.21
CA ARG A 250 24.24 4.88 -7.62
C ARG A 250 22.84 4.45 -7.96
N ILE A 251 22.63 3.18 -8.34
CA ILE A 251 21.35 2.59 -8.70
C ILE A 251 20.83 1.75 -7.51
N GLY A 252 21.62 0.75 -7.05
CA GLY A 252 21.23 -0.19 -6.01
C GLY A 252 20.12 -1.16 -6.44
N PHE A 253 19.83 -2.19 -5.63
CA PHE A 253 18.97 -3.30 -6.00
C PHE A 253 17.47 -3.09 -5.70
N HIS A 254 17.12 -2.13 -4.84
CA HIS A 254 15.76 -1.94 -4.40
C HIS A 254 14.84 -1.46 -5.52
N PHE A 255 13.63 -2.05 -5.61
CA PHE A 255 12.59 -1.72 -6.59
C PHE A 255 13.00 -1.94 -8.07
N LEU A 256 13.93 -2.85 -8.32
CA LEU A 256 14.32 -3.28 -9.67
C LEU A 256 13.77 -4.65 -10.07
N TYR A 257 12.78 -5.18 -9.35
CA TYR A 257 12.20 -6.49 -9.67
C TYR A 257 11.11 -6.36 -10.72
N PRO A 258 11.28 -6.93 -11.91
CA PRO A 258 10.27 -6.92 -12.95
C PRO A 258 9.15 -7.90 -12.61
N GLY A 259 7.95 -7.62 -13.13
CA GLY A 259 6.77 -8.45 -12.96
C GLY A 259 5.61 -7.95 -13.79
N ILE A 260 4.41 -8.20 -13.33
CA ILE A 260 3.15 -7.85 -14.03
C ILE A 260 2.56 -6.49 -13.63
N GLY A 261 3.40 -5.56 -13.21
CA GLY A 261 2.99 -4.24 -12.76
C GLY A 261 2.76 -4.15 -11.25
N TYR A 262 2.63 -2.92 -10.79
CA TYR A 262 2.31 -2.60 -9.39
C TYR A 262 0.82 -2.28 -9.22
N GLY A 263 0.34 -2.46 -8.00
CA GLY A 263 -1.00 -2.13 -7.52
C GLY A 263 -0.94 -1.57 -6.10
N GLY A 264 -1.99 -1.83 -5.34
CA GLY A 264 -2.16 -1.36 -3.97
C GLY A 264 -2.75 0.05 -3.89
N SER A 265 -2.98 0.52 -2.68
CA SER A 265 -3.64 1.79 -2.37
C SER A 265 -2.76 3.02 -2.54
N CYS A 266 -1.43 2.86 -2.66
CA CYS A 266 -0.49 3.99 -2.60
C CYS A 266 0.04 4.40 -3.98
N PHE A 267 0.82 3.55 -4.66
CA PHE A 267 1.51 3.94 -5.89
C PHE A 267 0.58 4.44 -7.00
N PRO A 268 -0.51 3.74 -7.37
CA PRO A 268 -1.38 4.23 -8.44
C PRO A 268 -1.97 5.60 -8.10
N LYS A 269 -2.54 5.72 -6.89
CA LYS A 269 -3.17 6.96 -6.42
C LYS A 269 -2.18 8.12 -6.33
N ASP A 270 -1.00 7.88 -5.76
CA ASP A 270 -0.03 8.96 -5.51
C ASP A 270 0.62 9.46 -6.81
N VAL A 271 0.87 8.56 -7.78
CA VAL A 271 1.35 8.94 -9.11
C VAL A 271 0.31 9.80 -9.82
N GLN A 272 -0.97 9.39 -9.82
CA GLN A 272 -2.06 10.14 -10.44
C GLN A 272 -2.25 11.51 -9.78
N ALA A 273 -2.27 11.57 -8.44
CA ALA A 273 -2.41 12.83 -7.71
C ALA A 273 -1.26 13.80 -7.98
N LEU A 274 -0.02 13.29 -8.11
CA LEU A 274 1.13 14.15 -8.46
C LEU A 274 1.06 14.63 -9.90
N ILE A 275 0.65 13.78 -10.85
CA ILE A 275 0.42 14.18 -12.26
C ILE A 275 -0.64 15.29 -12.32
N ARG A 276 -1.75 15.11 -11.59
CA ARG A 276 -2.84 16.09 -11.54
C ARG A 276 -2.37 17.41 -10.93
N THR A 277 -1.73 17.38 -9.76
CA THR A 277 -1.17 18.57 -9.10
C THR A 277 -0.23 19.36 -10.02
N ALA A 278 0.64 18.65 -10.74
CA ALA A 278 1.57 19.28 -11.69
C ALA A 278 0.86 19.90 -12.90
N THR A 279 -0.18 19.24 -13.40
CA THR A 279 -1.00 19.75 -14.50
C THR A 279 -1.73 21.02 -14.08
N ASP A 280 -2.33 21.05 -12.91
CA ASP A 280 -3.02 22.23 -12.35
C ASP A 280 -2.05 23.39 -12.09
N ALA A 281 -0.79 23.09 -11.79
CA ALA A 281 0.29 24.07 -11.66
C ALA A 281 0.89 24.52 -13.02
N GLY A 282 0.40 23.98 -14.14
CA GLY A 282 0.92 24.30 -15.48
C GLY A 282 2.28 23.67 -15.80
N GLN A 283 2.71 22.64 -15.05
CA GLN A 283 4.00 21.95 -15.19
C GLN A 283 3.82 20.45 -15.38
N PRO A 284 3.36 19.96 -16.55
CA PRO A 284 3.07 18.54 -16.76
C PRO A 284 4.31 17.67 -16.59
N LEU A 285 4.18 16.56 -15.83
CA LEU A 285 5.25 15.62 -15.55
C LEU A 285 5.25 14.46 -16.58
N GLN A 286 5.91 14.66 -17.71
CA GLN A 286 5.96 13.71 -18.83
C GLN A 286 6.47 12.32 -18.41
N VAL A 287 7.50 12.24 -17.56
CA VAL A 287 8.04 10.98 -17.07
C VAL A 287 6.98 10.18 -16.31
N LEU A 288 6.22 10.83 -15.42
CA LEU A 288 5.21 10.12 -14.62
C LEU A 288 3.99 9.71 -15.45
N GLN A 289 3.61 10.49 -16.47
CA GLN A 289 2.58 10.08 -17.43
C GLN A 289 2.99 8.80 -18.17
N ALA A 290 4.27 8.72 -18.60
CA ALA A 290 4.82 7.52 -19.23
C ALA A 290 4.86 6.32 -18.24
N VAL A 291 5.23 6.55 -16.99
CA VAL A 291 5.24 5.53 -15.92
C VAL A 291 3.86 4.93 -15.69
N GLU A 292 2.81 5.76 -15.62
CA GLU A 292 1.43 5.31 -15.45
C GLU A 292 0.98 4.49 -16.66
N ALA A 293 1.22 4.99 -17.88
CA ALA A 293 0.89 4.27 -19.11
C ALA A 293 1.63 2.92 -19.20
N ALA A 294 2.92 2.88 -18.86
CA ALA A 294 3.73 1.67 -18.83
C ALA A 294 3.17 0.65 -17.80
N ASN A 295 2.80 1.09 -16.60
CA ASN A 295 2.22 0.21 -15.59
C ASN A 295 0.85 -0.35 -16.01
N HIS A 296 0.02 0.48 -16.62
CA HIS A 296 -1.27 0.04 -17.15
C HIS A 296 -1.09 -1.05 -18.22
N ALA A 297 -0.19 -0.83 -19.17
CA ALA A 297 0.13 -1.81 -20.22
C ALA A 297 0.71 -3.11 -19.63
N GLN A 298 1.52 -2.99 -18.57
CA GLN A 298 2.18 -4.13 -17.94
C GLN A 298 1.20 -5.10 -17.28
N LYS A 299 0.10 -4.62 -16.70
CA LYS A 299 -0.93 -5.49 -16.10
C LYS A 299 -1.55 -6.48 -17.11
N SER A 300 -1.45 -6.19 -18.41
CA SER A 300 -1.95 -7.04 -19.50
C SER A 300 -0.91 -8.03 -20.07
N ILE A 301 0.32 -8.04 -19.57
CA ILE A 301 1.39 -8.90 -20.13
C ILE A 301 1.09 -10.39 -19.85
N LEU A 302 0.72 -10.74 -18.63
CA LEU A 302 0.43 -12.14 -18.28
C LEU A 302 -0.80 -12.68 -19.03
N PRO A 303 -1.94 -11.98 -19.11
CA PRO A 303 -3.06 -12.35 -20.00
C PRO A 303 -2.59 -12.61 -21.46
N ARG A 304 -1.76 -11.73 -22.03
CA ARG A 304 -1.25 -11.90 -23.40
C ARG A 304 -0.42 -13.18 -23.56
N LYS A 305 0.49 -13.49 -22.62
CA LYS A 305 1.29 -14.73 -22.64
C LYS A 305 0.39 -15.97 -22.57
N ILE A 306 -0.65 -15.95 -21.74
CA ILE A 306 -1.65 -17.03 -21.62
C ILE A 306 -2.37 -17.24 -22.97
N VAL A 307 -2.87 -16.16 -23.56
CA VAL A 307 -3.55 -16.19 -24.86
C VAL A 307 -2.65 -16.66 -25.99
N GLN A 308 -1.40 -16.20 -26.05
CA GLN A 308 -0.44 -16.67 -27.05
C GLN A 308 -0.22 -18.18 -26.99
N ARG A 309 -0.27 -18.77 -25.79
CA ARG A 309 -0.01 -20.20 -25.61
C ARG A 309 -1.28 -21.07 -25.68
N LEU A 310 -2.39 -20.62 -25.15
CA LEU A 310 -3.62 -21.39 -25.01
C LEU A 310 -4.70 -21.04 -26.03
N GLY A 311 -4.52 -19.98 -26.82
CA GLY A 311 -5.50 -19.44 -27.77
C GLY A 311 -6.34 -18.34 -27.14
N ALA A 312 -7.05 -17.58 -28.01
CA ALA A 312 -7.86 -16.44 -27.58
C ALA A 312 -9.18 -16.85 -26.88
N ASP A 313 -9.72 -17.99 -27.25
CA ASP A 313 -10.90 -18.59 -26.60
C ASP A 313 -10.45 -19.57 -25.50
N LEU A 314 -10.79 -19.24 -24.28
CA LEU A 314 -10.49 -20.04 -23.09
C LEU A 314 -11.73 -20.78 -22.56
N GLY A 315 -12.80 -20.86 -23.37
CA GLY A 315 -14.01 -21.60 -23.02
C GLY A 315 -13.69 -23.04 -22.62
N GLY A 316 -14.25 -23.48 -21.48
CA GLY A 316 -14.00 -24.81 -20.92
C GLY A 316 -12.63 -25.03 -20.25
N LYS A 317 -11.74 -24.05 -20.26
CA LYS A 317 -10.44 -24.12 -19.55
C LYS A 317 -10.56 -23.57 -18.13
N THR A 318 -9.79 -24.13 -17.23
CA THR A 318 -9.62 -23.64 -15.84
C THR A 318 -8.19 -23.18 -15.65
N ILE A 319 -8.02 -21.95 -15.19
CA ILE A 319 -6.70 -21.41 -14.85
C ILE A 319 -6.58 -21.33 -13.32
N ALA A 320 -5.59 -22.01 -12.78
CA ALA A 320 -5.23 -21.88 -11.39
C ALA A 320 -4.50 -20.54 -11.15
N LEU A 321 -4.86 -19.80 -10.10
CA LEU A 321 -4.17 -18.58 -9.70
C LEU A 321 -3.52 -18.76 -8.32
N TRP A 322 -2.25 -18.49 -8.23
CA TRP A 322 -1.53 -18.35 -6.98
C TRP A 322 -1.24 -16.87 -6.69
N GLY A 323 -1.90 -16.35 -5.66
CA GLY A 323 -1.83 -14.96 -5.25
C GLY A 323 -2.95 -14.10 -5.83
N LEU A 324 -3.54 -13.26 -4.98
CA LEU A 324 -4.63 -12.34 -5.29
C LEU A 324 -4.31 -10.92 -4.83
N ALA A 325 -3.67 -10.78 -3.64
CA ALA A 325 -3.18 -9.49 -3.16
C ALA A 325 -2.12 -8.89 -4.09
N PHE A 326 -2.02 -7.57 -4.11
CA PHE A 326 -1.05 -6.88 -4.98
C PHE A 326 0.42 -7.19 -4.63
N LYS A 327 0.69 -7.61 -3.40
CA LYS A 327 1.99 -8.08 -2.89
C LYS A 327 1.80 -9.00 -1.68
N PRO A 328 2.86 -9.72 -1.21
CA PRO A 328 2.78 -10.53 0.00
C PRO A 328 2.49 -9.74 1.28
N ASN A 329 1.98 -10.44 2.31
CA ASN A 329 1.74 -9.97 3.68
C ASN A 329 0.64 -8.89 3.81
N THR A 330 -0.27 -8.81 2.84
CA THR A 330 -1.46 -7.95 2.88
C THR A 330 -2.66 -8.67 2.25
N ASP A 331 -3.86 -8.24 2.58
CA ASP A 331 -5.11 -8.64 1.93
C ASP A 331 -5.57 -7.63 0.85
N ASP A 332 -4.80 -6.55 0.63
CA ASP A 332 -5.18 -5.47 -0.28
C ASP A 332 -5.15 -5.93 -1.75
N MET A 333 -6.33 -5.87 -2.38
CA MET A 333 -6.54 -6.18 -3.79
C MET A 333 -6.82 -4.94 -4.65
N ARG A 334 -6.72 -3.73 -4.10
CA ARG A 334 -6.93 -2.49 -4.85
C ARG A 334 -5.86 -2.35 -5.94
N GLU A 335 -6.29 -2.05 -7.15
CA GLU A 335 -5.39 -1.93 -8.32
C GLU A 335 -4.46 -3.15 -8.53
N ALA A 336 -4.77 -4.30 -7.93
CA ALA A 336 -3.95 -5.50 -8.04
C ALA A 336 -3.95 -6.05 -9.48
N PRO A 337 -2.78 -6.46 -10.02
CA PRO A 337 -2.70 -7.10 -11.33
C PRO A 337 -3.53 -8.39 -11.45
N SER A 338 -3.79 -9.07 -10.32
CA SER A 338 -4.68 -10.23 -10.26
C SER A 338 -6.09 -9.93 -10.76
N ARG A 339 -6.62 -8.73 -10.47
CA ARG A 339 -7.96 -8.33 -10.91
C ARG A 339 -8.03 -8.21 -12.43
N VAL A 340 -7.02 -7.56 -13.04
CA VAL A 340 -6.93 -7.42 -14.49
C VAL A 340 -6.83 -8.79 -15.16
N LEU A 341 -6.01 -9.71 -14.60
CA LEU A 341 -5.90 -11.07 -15.11
C LEU A 341 -7.22 -11.85 -14.99
N ILE A 342 -7.87 -11.81 -13.83
CA ILE A 342 -9.16 -12.50 -13.61
C ILE A 342 -10.21 -12.00 -14.60
N GLU A 343 -10.35 -10.69 -14.76
CA GLU A 343 -11.32 -10.07 -15.67
C GLU A 343 -11.06 -10.48 -17.12
N ASP A 344 -9.81 -10.46 -17.61
CA ASP A 344 -9.45 -10.92 -18.96
C ASP A 344 -9.77 -12.41 -19.17
N LEU A 345 -9.40 -13.27 -18.20
CA LEU A 345 -9.67 -14.71 -18.26
C LEU A 345 -11.19 -15.00 -18.34
N LEU A 346 -11.98 -14.32 -17.51
CA LEU A 346 -13.43 -14.48 -17.50
C LEU A 346 -14.09 -13.98 -18.78
N GLN A 347 -13.63 -12.85 -19.33
CA GLN A 347 -14.10 -12.33 -20.63
C GLN A 347 -13.85 -13.31 -21.78
N ARG A 348 -12.77 -14.11 -21.69
CA ARG A 348 -12.43 -15.16 -22.66
C ARG A 348 -13.10 -16.52 -22.39
N GLY A 349 -14.00 -16.59 -21.41
CA GLY A 349 -14.77 -17.79 -21.10
C GLY A 349 -14.08 -18.79 -20.15
N ALA A 350 -12.93 -18.46 -19.58
CA ALA A 350 -12.25 -19.33 -18.63
C ALA A 350 -12.97 -19.43 -17.29
N ARG A 351 -12.66 -20.48 -16.53
CA ARG A 351 -12.88 -20.59 -15.10
C ARG A 351 -11.57 -20.31 -14.36
N VAL A 352 -11.68 -19.81 -13.15
CA VAL A 352 -10.53 -19.50 -12.28
C VAL A 352 -10.63 -20.31 -11.00
N CYS A 353 -9.56 -20.97 -10.59
CA CYS A 353 -9.41 -21.57 -9.27
C CYS A 353 -8.28 -20.87 -8.53
N ALA A 354 -8.60 -19.98 -7.60
CA ALA A 354 -7.65 -19.09 -6.95
C ALA A 354 -7.28 -19.53 -5.54
N TYR A 355 -6.06 -19.26 -5.15
CA TYR A 355 -5.58 -19.37 -3.78
C TYR A 355 -4.73 -18.16 -3.41
N ASP A 356 -5.00 -17.60 -2.24
CA ASP A 356 -4.16 -16.60 -1.59
C ASP A 356 -4.19 -16.84 -0.07
N PRO A 357 -3.06 -16.81 0.64
CA PRO A 357 -3.04 -17.10 2.08
C PRO A 357 -3.84 -16.12 2.93
N VAL A 358 -4.03 -14.88 2.45
CA VAL A 358 -4.63 -13.78 3.22
C VAL A 358 -5.82 -13.15 2.50
N ALA A 359 -5.70 -12.83 1.21
CA ALA A 359 -6.68 -12.05 0.45
C ALA A 359 -7.92 -12.84 0.00
N THR A 360 -8.01 -14.15 0.28
CA THR A 360 -9.14 -14.99 -0.16
C THR A 360 -10.50 -14.46 0.33
N ALA A 361 -10.58 -13.92 1.55
CA ALA A 361 -11.83 -13.36 2.09
C ALA A 361 -12.27 -12.10 1.33
N GLU A 362 -11.32 -11.22 1.02
CA GLU A 362 -11.57 -10.01 0.23
C GLU A 362 -11.94 -10.35 -1.21
N ALA A 363 -11.28 -11.32 -1.82
CA ALA A 363 -11.62 -11.80 -3.16
C ALA A 363 -13.04 -12.37 -3.23
N LYS A 364 -13.46 -13.15 -2.23
CA LYS A 364 -14.84 -13.63 -2.13
C LYS A 364 -15.85 -12.52 -2.04
N ARG A 365 -15.51 -11.41 -1.38
CA ARG A 365 -16.37 -10.22 -1.31
C ARG A 365 -16.45 -9.50 -2.67
N ILE A 366 -15.32 -9.35 -3.36
CA ILE A 366 -15.26 -8.67 -4.66
C ILE A 366 -16.01 -9.46 -5.75
N TYR A 367 -15.88 -10.79 -5.75
CA TYR A 367 -16.41 -11.69 -6.78
C TYR A 367 -17.57 -12.53 -6.27
N ALA A 368 -18.38 -12.02 -5.34
CA ALA A 368 -19.48 -12.75 -4.71
C ALA A 368 -20.48 -13.34 -5.71
N ASP A 369 -20.73 -12.63 -6.81
CA ASP A 369 -21.71 -12.99 -7.83
C ASP A 369 -21.10 -13.66 -9.08
N GLU A 370 -19.81 -14.03 -9.05
CA GLU A 370 -19.14 -14.67 -10.21
C GLU A 370 -18.94 -16.18 -9.99
N PRO A 371 -19.83 -17.02 -10.54
CA PRO A 371 -19.83 -18.47 -10.30
C PRO A 371 -18.67 -19.21 -10.98
N ARG A 372 -17.93 -18.57 -11.88
CA ARG A 372 -16.77 -19.16 -12.57
C ARG A 372 -15.48 -19.05 -11.77
N ILE A 373 -15.51 -18.39 -10.60
CA ILE A 373 -14.36 -18.31 -9.69
C ILE A 373 -14.58 -19.25 -8.51
N ALA A 374 -13.64 -20.18 -8.33
CA ALA A 374 -13.54 -21.03 -7.15
C ALA A 374 -12.32 -20.64 -6.31
N PHE A 375 -12.40 -20.87 -5.02
CA PHE A 375 -11.30 -20.62 -4.09
C PHE A 375 -10.84 -21.92 -3.43
N ALA A 376 -9.57 -22.27 -3.63
CA ALA A 376 -8.97 -23.47 -3.10
C ALA A 376 -8.56 -23.32 -1.63
N ALA A 377 -8.51 -24.42 -0.90
CA ALA A 377 -8.09 -24.45 0.52
C ALA A 377 -6.57 -24.30 0.71
N ASN A 378 -5.78 -24.63 -0.31
CA ASN A 378 -4.32 -24.54 -0.30
C ASN A 378 -3.81 -24.41 -1.74
N PRO A 379 -2.54 -24.00 -1.95
CA PRO A 379 -2.02 -23.75 -3.29
C PRO A 379 -2.03 -25.00 -4.19
N MET A 380 -1.77 -26.17 -3.65
CA MET A 380 -1.76 -27.41 -4.44
C MET A 380 -3.16 -27.85 -4.88
N ALA A 381 -4.18 -27.63 -4.05
CA ALA A 381 -5.57 -27.92 -4.40
C ALA A 381 -6.09 -27.02 -5.55
N ALA A 382 -5.56 -25.81 -5.69
CA ALA A 382 -5.91 -24.92 -6.81
C ALA A 382 -5.49 -25.53 -8.17
N LEU A 383 -4.50 -26.41 -8.21
CA LEU A 383 -3.98 -27.02 -9.44
C LEU A 383 -4.81 -28.20 -9.93
N ASP A 384 -5.69 -28.78 -9.09
CA ASP A 384 -6.39 -30.02 -9.40
C ASP A 384 -7.28 -29.86 -10.65
N GLY A 385 -6.83 -30.47 -11.75
CA GLY A 385 -7.52 -30.43 -13.03
C GLY A 385 -7.49 -29.07 -13.76
N ALA A 386 -6.64 -28.12 -13.32
CA ALA A 386 -6.45 -26.87 -14.02
C ALA A 386 -5.61 -27.05 -15.30
N ASP A 387 -5.94 -26.27 -16.32
CA ASP A 387 -5.24 -26.30 -17.61
C ASP A 387 -3.87 -25.58 -17.57
N ALA A 388 -3.67 -24.66 -16.64
CA ALA A 388 -2.41 -23.98 -16.36
C ALA A 388 -2.42 -23.33 -14.99
N LEU A 389 -1.23 -23.02 -14.47
CA LEU A 389 -1.03 -22.17 -13.31
C LEU A 389 -0.58 -20.76 -13.73
N ALA A 390 -1.17 -19.72 -13.16
CA ALA A 390 -0.66 -18.35 -13.20
C ALA A 390 -0.26 -17.90 -11.79
N ILE A 391 0.98 -17.42 -11.62
CA ILE A 391 1.50 -16.89 -10.37
C ILE A 391 1.46 -15.37 -10.43
N VAL A 392 0.74 -14.75 -9.51
CA VAL A 392 0.43 -13.30 -9.54
C VAL A 392 1.03 -12.55 -8.35
N THR A 393 1.21 -13.22 -7.22
CA THR A 393 1.81 -12.64 -6.01
C THR A 393 2.94 -13.54 -5.50
N GLU A 394 4.05 -12.95 -5.12
CA GLU A 394 5.28 -13.67 -4.73
C GLU A 394 5.28 -14.11 -3.25
N TRP A 395 4.22 -14.78 -2.80
CA TRP A 395 4.14 -15.31 -1.45
C TRP A 395 5.29 -16.28 -1.13
N LYS A 396 5.77 -16.24 0.11
CA LYS A 396 6.91 -17.07 0.53
C LYS A 396 6.63 -18.57 0.37
N GLU A 397 5.41 -19.02 0.61
CA GLU A 397 5.00 -20.41 0.48
C GLU A 397 5.03 -20.95 -0.97
N PHE A 398 4.98 -20.06 -1.97
CA PHE A 398 5.04 -20.45 -3.38
C PHE A 398 6.48 -20.65 -3.88
N ARG A 399 7.49 -20.27 -3.09
CA ARG A 399 8.89 -20.26 -3.56
C ARG A 399 9.55 -21.64 -3.68
N SER A 400 9.07 -22.62 -2.96
CA SER A 400 9.68 -23.97 -2.92
C SER A 400 8.61 -25.05 -3.02
N PRO A 401 7.84 -25.11 -4.14
CA PRO A 401 6.80 -26.11 -4.31
C PRO A 401 7.40 -27.46 -4.71
N ASP A 402 6.62 -28.52 -4.55
CA ASP A 402 6.89 -29.81 -5.17
C ASP A 402 6.49 -29.77 -6.66
N PHE A 403 7.45 -29.54 -7.55
CA PHE A 403 7.20 -29.45 -8.99
C PHE A 403 6.68 -30.76 -9.59
N ALA A 404 7.07 -31.92 -9.06
CA ALA A 404 6.55 -33.21 -9.52
C ALA A 404 5.06 -33.36 -9.18
N ALA A 405 4.68 -32.98 -7.98
CA ALA A 405 3.28 -32.97 -7.57
C ALA A 405 2.46 -31.91 -8.35
N MET A 406 3.02 -30.74 -8.66
CA MET A 406 2.36 -29.74 -9.52
C MET A 406 2.08 -30.31 -10.90
N ARG A 407 3.08 -30.94 -11.52
CA ARG A 407 2.94 -31.57 -12.83
C ARG A 407 1.85 -32.65 -12.85
N ALA A 408 1.76 -33.44 -11.79
CA ALA A 408 0.76 -34.51 -11.69
C ALA A 408 -0.68 -34.01 -11.53
N ARG A 409 -0.89 -32.81 -10.99
CA ARG A 409 -2.21 -32.21 -10.74
C ARG A 409 -2.75 -31.41 -11.92
N LEU A 410 -1.86 -30.72 -12.65
CA LEU A 410 -2.22 -29.92 -13.81
C LEU A 410 -2.60 -30.83 -15.00
N LYS A 411 -3.64 -30.47 -15.75
CA LYS A 411 -3.95 -31.13 -17.03
C LYS A 411 -2.83 -30.92 -18.07
N ASN A 412 -2.35 -29.69 -18.16
CA ASN A 412 -1.16 -29.36 -18.96
C ASN A 412 -0.08 -28.89 -17.98
N PRO A 413 1.14 -29.41 -18.07
CA PRO A 413 2.24 -29.04 -17.18
C PRO A 413 2.78 -27.63 -17.53
N LEU A 414 1.96 -26.60 -17.30
CA LEU A 414 2.16 -25.23 -17.82
C LEU A 414 2.06 -24.21 -16.70
N ILE A 415 3.09 -23.39 -16.56
CA ILE A 415 3.17 -22.29 -15.57
C ILE A 415 3.43 -20.97 -16.27
N PHE A 416 2.63 -19.96 -15.92
CA PHE A 416 2.85 -18.55 -16.23
C PHE A 416 3.24 -17.82 -14.95
N ASP A 417 4.50 -17.44 -14.81
CA ASP A 417 5.00 -16.79 -13.60
C ASP A 417 5.14 -15.27 -13.80
N GLY A 418 4.21 -14.53 -13.27
CA GLY A 418 4.17 -13.07 -13.32
C GLY A 418 5.12 -12.38 -12.34
N ARG A 419 5.85 -13.13 -11.51
CA ARG A 419 6.73 -12.59 -10.46
C ARG A 419 8.17 -13.13 -10.49
N ASN A 420 8.48 -13.96 -11.49
CA ASN A 420 9.82 -14.55 -11.67
C ASN A 420 10.32 -15.27 -10.41
N LEU A 421 9.45 -16.08 -9.77
CA LEU A 421 9.76 -16.75 -8.51
C LEU A 421 10.86 -17.79 -8.65
N TYR A 422 10.92 -18.49 -9.81
CA TYR A 422 11.79 -19.63 -10.01
C TYR A 422 12.92 -19.32 -11.00
N ASN A 423 14.03 -20.02 -10.82
CA ASN A 423 14.97 -20.18 -11.92
C ASN A 423 14.28 -21.02 -13.02
N PRO A 424 14.18 -20.53 -14.28
CA PRO A 424 13.48 -21.22 -15.36
C PRO A 424 13.91 -22.68 -15.58
N ALA A 425 15.18 -22.99 -15.34
CA ALA A 425 15.69 -24.37 -15.45
C ALA A 425 15.02 -25.35 -14.47
N THR A 426 14.65 -24.91 -13.27
CA THR A 426 14.12 -25.79 -12.21
C THR A 426 12.76 -26.41 -12.57
N PRO A 427 11.70 -25.64 -12.90
CA PRO A 427 10.43 -26.23 -13.34
C PRO A 427 10.58 -27.00 -14.66
N ARG A 428 11.42 -26.54 -15.59
CA ARG A 428 11.66 -27.23 -16.88
C ARG A 428 12.29 -28.62 -16.67
N GLN A 429 13.26 -28.76 -15.76
CA GLN A 429 13.85 -30.06 -15.41
C GLN A 429 12.82 -31.02 -14.81
N ALA A 430 11.81 -30.51 -14.13
CA ALA A 430 10.68 -31.29 -13.62
C ALA A 430 9.62 -31.61 -14.70
N GLY A 431 9.83 -31.18 -15.94
CA GLY A 431 8.95 -31.43 -17.07
C GLY A 431 7.74 -30.49 -17.13
N LEU A 432 7.87 -29.28 -16.58
CA LEU A 432 6.89 -28.22 -16.66
C LEU A 432 7.31 -27.20 -17.73
N GLU A 433 6.40 -26.80 -18.59
CA GLU A 433 6.58 -25.64 -19.46
C GLU A 433 6.43 -24.37 -18.63
N TYR A 434 7.43 -23.49 -18.69
CA TYR A 434 7.51 -22.34 -17.81
C TYR A 434 7.73 -21.04 -18.59
N HIS A 435 6.79 -20.11 -18.41
CA HIS A 435 6.80 -18.78 -18.99
C HIS A 435 6.95 -17.71 -17.89
N ALA A 436 8.04 -16.98 -17.93
CA ALA A 436 8.36 -15.90 -17.00
C ALA A 436 8.21 -14.52 -17.68
N ILE A 437 8.55 -13.46 -16.95
CA ILE A 437 8.58 -12.09 -17.46
C ILE A 437 10.04 -11.69 -17.76
N GLY A 438 10.36 -11.51 -19.05
CA GLY A 438 11.71 -11.09 -19.46
C GLY A 438 12.80 -12.16 -19.23
N ARG A 439 12.43 -13.45 -19.22
CA ARG A 439 13.37 -14.56 -19.02
C ARG A 439 13.09 -15.69 -20.02
N PRO A 440 14.06 -16.07 -20.88
CA PRO A 440 13.90 -17.09 -21.90
C PRO A 440 13.71 -18.50 -21.36
#